data_14f33d7af0acde04eaae0aa29c3a74f7
#
_entry.id   14f33d7af0acde04eaae0aa29c3a74f7
#
_cell.length_a   1.000
_cell.length_b   1.000
_cell.length_c   1.000
_cell.angle_alpha   90.00
_cell.angle_beta   90.00
_cell.angle_gamma   90.00
#
_symmetry.space_group_name_H-M   'P 1'
#
loop_
_entity.id
_entity.type
_entity.pdbx_description
1 polymer ?
#
loop_
_entity_poly.entity_id
_entity_poly.type
_entity_poly.pdbx_seq_one_letter_code
_entity_poly.pdbx_strand_id
1 'polypeptide(L)'
;METASLPAPTAGPVTIAAAADLKYVLDSLVTIFNRQHPQTPVTVVYGSSGKFYEQLSHNAPFDIFFSADSEYPHRLEQAGLTAGAPHVYALGQLVLWSKKLDPNEKGMNTLLAPQVQHVAIANPAHAPYGQRAEEVLRHYKLYDQVKPKLVMGENIGQTAQYAATGAADVGLLAYSLALSPELRKAGKFYLIPAAAHSPLQQSYVLLKPAKDKAAAKAFIAFMAGPEARQALKKYGFSL
;
A
#
# COMPACT_ATOMS: atom_id res chain seq x y z
N MET A 1 -40.70 -1.35 37.31
CA MET A 1 -39.87 -0.26 36.75
C MET A 1 -38.83 -0.89 35.86
N GLU A 2 -39.10 -0.85 34.58
CA GLU A 2 -38.21 -1.40 33.54
C GLU A 2 -37.15 -0.34 33.27
N THR A 3 -35.92 -0.63 33.63
CA THR A 3 -34.76 0.24 33.32
C THR A 3 -34.48 0.15 31.82
N ALA A 4 -34.98 1.13 31.07
CA ALA A 4 -34.62 1.28 29.68
C ALA A 4 -33.09 1.45 29.58
N SER A 5 -32.42 0.40 29.10
CA SER A 5 -31.00 0.45 28.72
C SER A 5 -30.85 1.48 27.60
N LEU A 6 -30.08 2.54 27.86
CA LEU A 6 -29.68 3.48 26.80
C LEU A 6 -29.00 2.69 25.67
N PRO A 7 -29.36 2.93 24.40
CA PRO A 7 -28.69 2.28 23.30
C PRO A 7 -27.21 2.63 23.38
N ALA A 8 -26.37 1.61 23.26
CA ALA A 8 -24.92 1.82 23.17
C ALA A 8 -24.62 2.84 22.06
N PRO A 9 -23.64 3.75 22.24
CA PRO A 9 -23.30 4.72 21.21
C PRO A 9 -22.99 3.97 19.92
N THR A 10 -23.77 4.26 18.88
CA THR A 10 -23.56 3.69 17.55
C THR A 10 -22.16 4.08 17.11
N ALA A 11 -21.28 3.10 17.00
CA ALA A 11 -19.93 3.31 16.48
C ALA A 11 -20.09 3.84 15.03
N GLY A 12 -19.78 5.13 14.81
CA GLY A 12 -19.87 5.72 13.48
C GLY A 12 -18.94 5.02 12.48
N PRO A 13 -19.17 5.17 11.15
CA PRO A 13 -18.33 4.53 10.13
C PRO A 13 -16.87 4.93 10.29
N VAL A 14 -15.97 3.99 10.00
CA VAL A 14 -14.51 4.24 9.98
C VAL A 14 -14.07 4.51 8.56
N THR A 15 -13.38 5.64 8.34
CA THR A 15 -12.82 5.99 7.03
C THR A 15 -11.30 5.90 7.08
N ILE A 16 -10.74 5.09 6.21
CA ILE A 16 -9.30 4.79 6.14
C ILE A 16 -8.71 5.37 4.86
N ALA A 17 -7.63 6.15 5.00
CA ALA A 17 -6.73 6.47 3.90
C ALA A 17 -5.64 5.40 3.84
N ALA A 18 -5.47 4.70 2.72
CA ALA A 18 -4.52 3.61 2.61
C ALA A 18 -3.69 3.67 1.33
N ALA A 19 -2.40 3.36 1.45
CA ALA A 19 -1.54 3.15 0.30
C ALA A 19 -2.08 2.03 -0.59
N ALA A 20 -2.02 2.24 -1.91
CA ALA A 20 -2.72 1.39 -2.88
C ALA A 20 -2.17 -0.04 -2.99
N ASP A 21 -0.96 -0.30 -2.49
CA ASP A 21 -0.40 -1.65 -2.38
C ASP A 21 -1.18 -2.55 -1.41
N LEU A 22 -1.93 -1.95 -0.47
CA LEU A 22 -2.75 -2.65 0.50
C LEU A 22 -4.14 -3.05 -0.01
N LYS A 23 -4.51 -2.66 -1.24
CA LYS A 23 -5.89 -2.81 -1.73
C LYS A 23 -6.47 -4.21 -1.45
N TYR A 24 -5.85 -5.24 -1.95
CA TYR A 24 -6.41 -6.60 -1.86
C TYR A 24 -6.38 -7.16 -0.44
N VAL A 25 -5.35 -6.87 0.32
CA VAL A 25 -5.25 -7.34 1.72
C VAL A 25 -6.22 -6.61 2.62
N LEU A 26 -6.36 -5.28 2.50
CA LEU A 26 -7.32 -4.52 3.30
C LEU A 26 -8.77 -4.81 2.91
N ASP A 27 -9.09 -4.96 1.62
CA ASP A 27 -10.43 -5.36 1.19
C ASP A 27 -10.83 -6.71 1.83
N SER A 28 -9.89 -7.66 1.88
CA SER A 28 -10.09 -8.96 2.55
C SER A 28 -10.29 -8.80 4.06
N LEU A 29 -9.44 -8.00 4.72
CA LEU A 29 -9.48 -7.77 6.16
C LEU A 29 -10.72 -6.99 6.59
N VAL A 30 -11.12 -5.98 5.83
CA VAL A 30 -12.38 -5.22 6.06
C VAL A 30 -13.59 -6.15 5.94
N THR A 31 -13.58 -7.07 4.99
CA THR A 31 -14.65 -8.07 4.86
C THR A 31 -14.75 -8.95 6.12
N ILE A 32 -13.62 -9.40 6.66
CA ILE A 32 -13.58 -10.20 7.90
C ILE A 32 -14.05 -9.34 9.09
N PHE A 33 -13.50 -8.15 9.23
CA PHE A 33 -13.84 -7.23 10.33
C PHE A 33 -15.33 -6.88 10.34
N ASN A 34 -15.93 -6.54 9.19
CA ASN A 34 -17.34 -6.18 9.10
C ASN A 34 -18.28 -7.34 9.47
N ARG A 35 -17.87 -8.59 9.27
CA ARG A 35 -18.63 -9.77 9.73
C ARG A 35 -18.62 -9.89 11.25
N GLN A 36 -17.50 -9.56 11.89
CA GLN A 36 -17.32 -9.60 13.34
C GLN A 36 -17.94 -8.35 14.02
N HIS A 37 -17.99 -7.22 13.28
CA HIS A 37 -18.45 -5.91 13.76
C HIS A 37 -19.48 -5.29 12.81
N PRO A 38 -20.69 -5.90 12.65
CA PRO A 38 -21.67 -5.48 11.63
C PRO A 38 -22.21 -4.05 11.81
N GLN A 39 -22.09 -3.50 13.03
CA GLN A 39 -22.52 -2.13 13.35
C GLN A 39 -21.41 -1.08 13.09
N THR A 40 -20.24 -1.51 12.58
CA THR A 40 -19.08 -0.66 12.39
C THR A 40 -18.61 -0.74 10.94
N PRO A 41 -19.27 -0.09 9.98
CA PRO A 41 -18.85 -0.12 8.60
C PRO A 41 -17.49 0.57 8.43
N VAL A 42 -16.58 -0.08 7.70
CA VAL A 42 -15.26 0.44 7.36
C VAL A 42 -15.21 0.74 5.87
N THR A 43 -14.80 1.95 5.52
CA THR A 43 -14.57 2.39 4.14
C THR A 43 -13.09 2.70 3.96
N VAL A 44 -12.48 2.20 2.88
CA VAL A 44 -11.09 2.44 2.55
C VAL A 44 -10.98 3.23 1.25
N VAL A 45 -10.20 4.29 1.28
CA VAL A 45 -9.81 5.06 0.09
C VAL A 45 -8.35 4.77 -0.22
N TYR A 46 -8.06 4.34 -1.45
CA TYR A 46 -6.72 3.95 -1.87
C TYR A 46 -6.05 5.05 -2.70
N GLY A 47 -4.76 5.29 -2.42
CA GLY A 47 -3.98 6.32 -3.11
C GLY A 47 -2.48 6.19 -2.85
N SER A 48 -1.72 7.26 -3.09
CA SER A 48 -0.31 7.30 -2.69
C SER A 48 -0.15 7.86 -1.27
N SER A 49 0.84 7.37 -0.53
CA SER A 49 1.10 7.79 0.85
C SER A 49 1.35 9.30 0.95
N GLY A 50 2.13 9.88 0.04
CA GLY A 50 2.44 11.31 0.06
C GLY A 50 1.23 12.18 -0.25
N LYS A 51 0.34 11.76 -1.17
CA LYS A 51 -0.91 12.50 -1.44
C LYS A 51 -1.86 12.48 -0.24
N PHE A 52 -1.96 11.34 0.45
CA PHE A 52 -2.72 11.31 1.70
C PHE A 52 -2.07 12.15 2.79
N TYR A 53 -0.75 12.13 2.92
CA TYR A 53 -0.05 13.01 3.84
C TYR A 53 -0.39 14.49 3.58
N GLU A 54 -0.38 14.95 2.32
CA GLU A 54 -0.78 16.31 1.96
C GLU A 54 -2.23 16.60 2.39
N GLN A 55 -3.17 15.73 2.06
CA GLN A 55 -4.59 15.89 2.44
C GLN A 55 -4.79 15.90 3.95
N LEU A 56 -4.13 15.00 4.68
CA LEU A 56 -4.22 14.89 6.13
C LEU A 56 -3.60 16.08 6.84
N SER A 57 -2.54 16.66 6.29
CA SER A 57 -1.94 17.91 6.77
C SER A 57 -2.90 19.10 6.66
N HIS A 58 -3.92 19.01 5.79
CA HIS A 58 -5.01 19.96 5.65
C HIS A 58 -6.32 19.46 6.26
N ASN A 59 -6.24 18.56 7.25
CA ASN A 59 -7.37 18.03 8.02
C ASN A 59 -8.43 17.30 7.18
N ALA A 60 -8.03 16.55 6.16
CA ALA A 60 -8.95 15.67 5.45
C ALA A 60 -9.60 14.66 6.43
N PRO A 61 -10.92 14.36 6.28
CA PRO A 61 -11.71 13.65 7.28
C PRO A 61 -11.51 12.13 7.24
N PHE A 62 -10.33 11.66 7.58
CA PHE A 62 -10.00 10.25 7.77
C PHE A 62 -9.78 9.93 9.25
N ASP A 63 -10.00 8.68 9.61
CA ASP A 63 -9.82 8.17 10.98
C ASP A 63 -8.47 7.48 11.17
N ILE A 64 -8.03 6.73 10.16
CA ILE A 64 -6.78 5.96 10.20
C ILE A 64 -6.03 6.18 8.88
N PHE A 65 -4.71 6.30 8.98
CA PHE A 65 -3.84 6.36 7.82
C PHE A 65 -2.91 5.14 7.79
N PHE A 66 -2.95 4.40 6.68
CA PHE A 66 -2.03 3.31 6.35
C PHE A 66 -1.08 3.75 5.25
N SER A 67 0.20 3.88 5.57
CA SER A 67 1.26 4.31 4.67
C SER A 67 2.15 3.15 4.25
N ALA A 68 2.67 3.19 3.02
CA ALA A 68 3.68 2.26 2.53
C ALA A 68 5.09 2.57 3.04
N ASP A 69 5.25 3.58 3.87
CA ASP A 69 6.46 3.91 4.62
C ASP A 69 6.13 4.36 6.05
N SER A 70 7.15 4.55 6.86
CA SER A 70 7.02 5.08 8.22
C SER A 70 7.23 6.60 8.31
N GLU A 71 7.75 7.23 7.26
CA GLU A 71 8.10 8.66 7.26
C GLU A 71 6.88 9.55 7.33
N TYR A 72 5.89 9.34 6.45
CA TYR A 72 4.70 10.19 6.42
C TYR A 72 3.87 10.13 7.71
N PRO A 73 3.60 8.94 8.32
CA PRO A 73 2.97 8.88 9.63
C PRO A 73 3.74 9.58 10.73
N HIS A 74 5.08 9.48 10.78
CA HIS A 74 5.90 10.22 11.75
C HIS A 74 5.85 11.73 11.54
N ARG A 75 5.81 12.21 10.30
CA ARG A 75 5.64 13.63 10.02
C ARG A 75 4.29 14.16 10.49
N LEU A 76 3.19 13.39 10.36
CA LEU A 76 1.88 13.73 10.93
C LEU A 76 1.92 13.75 12.46
N GLU A 77 2.63 12.81 13.09
CA GLU A 77 2.83 12.79 14.54
C GLU A 77 3.55 14.04 15.03
N GLN A 78 4.66 14.40 14.40
CA GLN A 78 5.42 15.62 14.71
C GLN A 78 4.57 16.89 14.54
N ALA A 79 3.66 16.89 13.59
CA ALA A 79 2.70 17.99 13.38
C ALA A 79 1.53 17.98 14.39
N GLY A 80 1.45 17.02 15.31
CA GLY A 80 0.38 16.89 16.30
C GLY A 80 -0.98 16.50 15.70
N LEU A 81 -0.99 15.84 14.55
CA LEU A 81 -2.20 15.43 13.82
C LEU A 81 -2.64 13.98 14.12
N THR A 82 -1.89 13.28 14.96
CA THR A 82 -2.17 11.88 15.32
C THR A 82 -2.65 11.75 16.76
N ALA A 83 -3.29 10.64 17.07
CA ALA A 83 -3.78 10.28 18.41
C ALA A 83 -2.85 9.30 19.15
N GLY A 84 -1.61 9.15 18.67
CA GLY A 84 -0.57 8.30 19.22
C GLY A 84 0.54 8.11 18.21
N ALA A 85 1.56 7.33 18.58
CA ALA A 85 2.69 7.04 17.72
C ALA A 85 2.30 6.13 16.54
N PRO A 86 2.93 6.28 15.37
CA PRO A 86 2.80 5.35 14.27
C PRO A 86 3.28 3.94 14.66
N HIS A 87 2.66 2.93 14.07
CA HIS A 87 2.98 1.54 14.29
C HIS A 87 3.42 0.87 12.99
N VAL A 88 4.68 0.41 12.93
CA VAL A 88 5.19 -0.42 11.83
C VAL A 88 4.69 -1.85 12.03
N TYR A 89 4.02 -2.41 11.02
CA TYR A 89 3.37 -3.71 11.14
C TYR A 89 3.85 -4.74 10.10
N ALA A 90 4.53 -4.30 9.03
CA ALA A 90 5.02 -5.17 7.97
C ALA A 90 6.09 -4.48 7.12
N LEU A 91 6.75 -5.27 6.27
CA LEU A 91 7.64 -4.78 5.21
C LEU A 91 7.03 -5.12 3.86
N GLY A 92 6.92 -4.11 2.99
CA GLY A 92 6.55 -4.28 1.60
C GLY A 92 7.72 -4.78 0.76
N GLN A 93 7.41 -5.39 -0.39
CA GLN A 93 8.41 -5.91 -1.33
C GLN A 93 8.11 -5.43 -2.75
N LEU A 94 9.15 -5.27 -3.56
CA LEU A 94 9.03 -4.94 -4.98
C LEU A 94 9.22 -6.16 -5.88
N VAL A 95 8.54 -6.13 -7.02
CA VAL A 95 8.72 -7.07 -8.11
C VAL A 95 8.89 -6.32 -9.44
N LEU A 96 9.62 -6.91 -10.36
CA LEU A 96 9.53 -6.59 -11.78
C LEU A 96 8.49 -7.51 -12.40
N TRP A 97 7.39 -6.95 -12.90
CA TRP A 97 6.27 -7.71 -13.46
C TRP A 97 6.09 -7.41 -14.95
N SER A 98 5.74 -8.42 -15.72
CA SER A 98 5.36 -8.26 -17.13
C SER A 98 4.27 -9.24 -17.54
N LYS A 99 3.39 -8.77 -18.44
CA LYS A 99 2.36 -9.60 -19.07
C LYS A 99 2.91 -10.48 -20.19
N LYS A 100 3.93 -10.00 -20.90
CA LYS A 100 4.44 -10.63 -22.13
C LYS A 100 5.79 -11.30 -21.96
N LEU A 101 6.61 -10.85 -21.02
CA LEU A 101 7.97 -11.34 -20.77
C LEU A 101 8.00 -12.19 -19.52
N ASP A 102 9.03 -13.04 -19.39
CA ASP A 102 9.34 -13.71 -18.13
C ASP A 102 10.54 -13.02 -17.46
N PRO A 103 10.30 -12.14 -16.47
CA PRO A 103 11.39 -11.48 -15.79
C PRO A 103 12.30 -12.41 -14.99
N ASN A 104 11.87 -13.66 -14.69
CA ASN A 104 12.73 -14.63 -14.00
C ASN A 104 13.93 -15.08 -14.83
N GLU A 105 13.83 -15.00 -16.15
CA GLU A 105 14.93 -15.43 -17.05
C GLU A 105 16.15 -14.51 -16.95
N LYS A 106 15.93 -13.19 -16.82
CA LYS A 106 16.98 -12.17 -16.89
C LYS A 106 17.01 -11.21 -15.72
N GLY A 107 16.11 -11.38 -14.73
CA GLY A 107 15.95 -10.45 -13.62
C GLY A 107 15.75 -9.02 -14.11
N MET A 108 16.45 -8.06 -13.49
CA MET A 108 16.38 -6.65 -13.86
C MET A 108 16.88 -6.33 -15.28
N ASN A 109 17.71 -7.19 -15.89
CA ASN A 109 18.15 -7.01 -17.28
C ASN A 109 17.01 -7.19 -18.30
N THR A 110 15.84 -7.71 -17.89
CA THR A 110 14.62 -7.70 -18.69
C THR A 110 14.25 -6.30 -19.18
N LEU A 111 14.56 -5.25 -18.41
CA LEU A 111 14.34 -3.84 -18.77
C LEU A 111 15.12 -3.38 -20.02
N LEU A 112 16.19 -4.08 -20.37
CA LEU A 112 17.03 -3.80 -21.54
C LEU A 112 16.57 -4.54 -22.80
N ALA A 113 15.57 -5.40 -22.70
CA ALA A 113 15.06 -6.13 -23.85
C ALA A 113 14.52 -5.16 -24.92
N PRO A 114 14.79 -5.39 -26.23
CA PRO A 114 14.40 -4.46 -27.31
C PRO A 114 12.89 -4.18 -27.35
N GLN A 115 12.05 -5.12 -26.93
CA GLN A 115 10.61 -4.99 -26.89
C GLN A 115 10.10 -4.17 -25.70
N VAL A 116 10.96 -3.82 -24.74
CA VAL A 116 10.59 -2.96 -23.60
C VAL A 116 10.78 -1.50 -23.99
N GLN A 117 9.67 -0.85 -24.31
CA GLN A 117 9.62 0.58 -24.68
C GLN A 117 9.05 1.43 -23.53
N HIS A 118 8.16 0.86 -22.69
CA HIS A 118 7.53 1.55 -21.57
C HIS A 118 7.70 0.76 -20.28
N VAL A 119 8.20 1.44 -19.24
CA VAL A 119 8.44 0.90 -17.90
C VAL A 119 7.61 1.68 -16.89
N ALA A 120 6.61 1.04 -16.29
CA ALA A 120 5.78 1.69 -15.30
C ALA A 120 6.45 1.69 -13.92
N ILE A 121 6.49 2.87 -13.28
CA ILE A 121 6.81 3.05 -11.86
C ILE A 121 5.77 3.97 -11.21
N ALA A 122 5.58 3.89 -9.91
CA ALA A 122 4.81 4.89 -9.19
C ALA A 122 5.61 6.21 -9.14
N ASN A 123 4.92 7.36 -9.09
CA ASN A 123 5.59 8.64 -9.07
C ASN A 123 6.42 8.83 -7.78
N PRO A 124 7.76 8.90 -7.87
CA PRO A 124 8.64 8.95 -6.69
C PRO A 124 8.48 10.24 -5.87
N ALA A 125 7.87 11.28 -6.44
CA ALA A 125 7.63 12.54 -5.70
C ALA A 125 6.72 12.36 -4.48
N HIS A 126 5.83 11.34 -4.51
CA HIS A 126 4.85 11.14 -3.43
C HIS A 126 4.48 9.66 -3.16
N ALA A 127 5.06 8.71 -3.90
CA ALA A 127 4.80 7.28 -3.72
C ALA A 127 6.06 6.55 -3.24
N PRO A 128 6.07 5.94 -2.02
CA PRO A 128 7.23 5.21 -1.50
C PRO A 128 7.72 4.11 -2.44
N TYR A 129 6.82 3.36 -3.07
CA TYR A 129 7.19 2.35 -4.07
C TYR A 129 7.92 2.96 -5.29
N GLY A 130 7.58 4.18 -5.69
CA GLY A 130 8.27 4.89 -6.76
C GLY A 130 9.69 5.27 -6.38
N GLN A 131 9.90 5.75 -5.15
CA GLN A 131 11.24 6.05 -4.63
C GLN A 131 12.10 4.78 -4.58
N ARG A 132 11.56 3.65 -4.10
CA ARG A 132 12.26 2.37 -4.08
C ARG A 132 12.53 1.83 -5.49
N ALA A 133 11.62 2.06 -6.44
CA ALA A 133 11.86 1.70 -7.84
C ALA A 133 13.06 2.46 -8.43
N GLU A 134 13.20 3.76 -8.15
CA GLU A 134 14.40 4.51 -8.56
C GLU A 134 15.67 4.01 -7.87
N GLU A 135 15.63 3.69 -6.58
CA GLU A 135 16.75 3.09 -5.86
C GLU A 135 17.20 1.78 -6.52
N VAL A 136 16.24 0.90 -6.83
CA VAL A 136 16.49 -0.37 -7.54
C VAL A 136 17.16 -0.11 -8.89
N LEU A 137 16.63 0.79 -9.70
CA LEU A 137 17.20 1.10 -11.01
C LEU A 137 18.64 1.64 -10.90
N ARG A 138 18.92 2.45 -9.88
CA ARG A 138 20.28 2.96 -9.61
C ARG A 138 21.20 1.86 -9.09
N HIS A 139 20.72 1.01 -8.20
CA HIS A 139 21.49 -0.14 -7.67
C HIS A 139 22.00 -1.04 -8.80
N TYR A 140 21.12 -1.35 -9.77
CA TYR A 140 21.48 -2.15 -10.94
C TYR A 140 22.16 -1.35 -12.08
N LYS A 141 22.42 -0.04 -11.89
CA LYS A 141 23.01 0.87 -12.88
C LYS A 141 22.19 0.93 -14.19
N LEU A 142 20.88 0.80 -14.09
CA LEU A 142 19.93 0.81 -15.20
C LEU A 142 19.17 2.14 -15.34
N TYR A 143 19.26 3.03 -14.34
CA TYR A 143 18.42 4.22 -14.28
C TYR A 143 18.51 5.08 -15.54
N ASP A 144 19.71 5.43 -15.99
CA ASP A 144 19.89 6.34 -17.14
C ASP A 144 19.37 5.72 -18.46
N GLN A 145 19.50 4.40 -18.62
CA GLN A 145 19.02 3.66 -19.79
C GLN A 145 17.50 3.51 -19.79
N VAL A 146 16.89 3.38 -18.61
CA VAL A 146 15.44 3.15 -18.42
C VAL A 146 14.68 4.48 -18.29
N LYS A 147 15.31 5.54 -17.81
CA LYS A 147 14.68 6.85 -17.57
C LYS A 147 13.87 7.39 -18.78
N PRO A 148 14.34 7.29 -20.03
CA PRO A 148 13.54 7.74 -21.19
C PRO A 148 12.29 6.91 -21.45
N LYS A 149 12.19 5.70 -20.87
CA LYS A 149 11.06 4.76 -21.03
C LYS A 149 10.07 4.83 -19.86
N LEU A 150 10.36 5.62 -18.83
CA LEU A 150 9.54 5.64 -17.61
C LEU A 150 8.16 6.24 -17.86
N VAL A 151 7.13 5.51 -17.42
CA VAL A 151 5.74 5.97 -17.32
C VAL A 151 5.35 5.98 -15.85
N MET A 152 4.95 7.14 -15.35
CA MET A 152 4.68 7.33 -13.94
C MET A 152 3.18 7.19 -13.64
N GLY A 153 2.82 6.22 -12.78
CA GLY A 153 1.49 6.13 -12.17
C GLY A 153 1.38 7.05 -10.97
N GLU A 154 0.22 7.63 -10.75
CA GLU A 154 -0.08 8.48 -9.58
C GLU A 154 0.17 7.75 -8.25
N ASN A 155 -0.08 6.44 -8.22
CA ASN A 155 0.19 5.54 -7.11
C ASN A 155 0.55 4.15 -7.64
N ILE A 156 0.94 3.24 -6.76
CA ILE A 156 1.36 1.90 -7.16
C ILE A 156 0.23 1.05 -7.75
N GLY A 157 -1.03 1.35 -7.42
CA GLY A 157 -2.21 0.69 -8.03
C GLY A 157 -2.38 1.08 -9.50
N GLN A 158 -2.28 2.37 -9.85
CA GLN A 158 -2.31 2.82 -11.23
C GLN A 158 -1.11 2.30 -12.03
N THR A 159 0.07 2.23 -11.39
CA THR A 159 1.27 1.62 -11.99
C THR A 159 1.01 0.17 -12.38
N ALA A 160 0.39 -0.60 -11.49
CA ALA A 160 0.00 -1.98 -11.76
C ALA A 160 -1.02 -2.07 -12.92
N GLN A 161 -1.95 -1.13 -12.98
CA GLN A 161 -2.92 -1.05 -14.07
C GLN A 161 -2.26 -0.79 -15.43
N TYR A 162 -1.26 0.10 -15.51
CA TYR A 162 -0.52 0.33 -16.75
C TYR A 162 0.16 -0.94 -17.27
N ALA A 163 0.80 -1.70 -16.37
CA ALA A 163 1.41 -2.97 -16.75
C ALA A 163 0.37 -4.03 -17.15
N ALA A 164 -0.72 -4.16 -16.40
CA ALA A 164 -1.78 -5.14 -16.65
C ALA A 164 -2.53 -4.91 -17.96
N THR A 165 -2.79 -3.66 -18.32
CA THR A 165 -3.46 -3.30 -19.58
C THR A 165 -2.54 -3.35 -20.79
N GLY A 166 -1.22 -3.33 -20.59
CA GLY A 166 -0.21 -3.26 -21.65
C GLY A 166 0.11 -1.84 -22.08
N ALA A 167 -0.35 -0.81 -21.36
CA ALA A 167 0.11 0.56 -21.51
C ALA A 167 1.60 0.71 -21.15
N ALA A 168 2.11 -0.19 -20.32
CA ALA A 168 3.55 -0.40 -20.12
C ALA A 168 3.90 -1.88 -20.36
N ASP A 169 5.09 -2.13 -20.92
CA ASP A 169 5.57 -3.49 -21.23
C ASP A 169 5.98 -4.24 -19.96
N VAL A 170 6.52 -3.50 -18.99
CA VAL A 170 6.92 -3.98 -17.67
C VAL A 170 6.55 -2.93 -16.60
N GLY A 171 6.42 -3.38 -15.35
CA GLY A 171 6.21 -2.49 -14.20
C GLY A 171 7.02 -2.92 -12.99
N LEU A 172 7.60 -1.94 -12.28
CA LEU A 172 8.10 -2.17 -10.92
C LEU A 172 6.91 -2.00 -9.97
N LEU A 173 6.41 -3.11 -9.48
CA LEU A 173 5.13 -3.19 -8.75
C LEU A 173 5.33 -3.63 -7.30
N ALA A 174 4.33 -3.35 -6.46
CA ALA A 174 4.25 -3.99 -5.15
C ALA A 174 4.00 -5.51 -5.33
N TYR A 175 4.72 -6.31 -4.59
CA TYR A 175 4.54 -7.77 -4.60
C TYR A 175 3.11 -8.16 -4.21
N SER A 176 2.51 -7.44 -3.27
CA SER A 176 1.11 -7.62 -2.86
C SER A 176 0.11 -7.48 -4.03
N LEU A 177 0.35 -6.56 -4.94
CA LEU A 177 -0.48 -6.40 -6.14
C LEU A 177 -0.21 -7.50 -7.17
N ALA A 178 1.06 -7.89 -7.37
CA ALA A 178 1.41 -8.98 -8.27
C ALA A 178 0.84 -10.34 -7.84
N LEU A 179 0.58 -10.53 -6.55
CA LEU A 179 -0.09 -11.71 -5.99
C LEU A 179 -1.62 -11.67 -6.10
N SER A 180 -2.22 -10.56 -6.55
CA SER A 180 -3.67 -10.52 -6.80
C SER A 180 -4.07 -11.59 -7.82
N PRO A 181 -5.29 -12.14 -7.73
CA PRO A 181 -5.75 -13.17 -8.66
C PRO A 181 -5.64 -12.73 -10.13
N GLU A 182 -5.86 -11.46 -10.40
CA GLU A 182 -5.80 -10.88 -11.74
C GLU A 182 -4.37 -10.83 -12.29
N LEU A 183 -3.44 -10.18 -11.57
CA LEU A 183 -2.06 -10.02 -12.07
C LEU A 183 -1.28 -11.34 -12.05
N ARG A 184 -1.52 -12.18 -11.04
CA ARG A 184 -0.87 -13.50 -10.95
C ARG A 184 -1.23 -14.41 -12.12
N LYS A 185 -2.48 -14.31 -12.62
CA LYS A 185 -2.95 -15.07 -13.79
C LYS A 185 -2.48 -14.45 -15.11
N ALA A 186 -2.34 -13.12 -15.15
CA ALA A 186 -2.11 -12.36 -16.38
C ALA A 186 -0.65 -12.26 -16.79
N GLY A 187 0.29 -12.43 -15.86
CA GLY A 187 1.71 -12.22 -16.15
C GLY A 187 2.65 -12.98 -15.20
N LYS A 188 3.93 -12.65 -15.32
CA LYS A 188 5.00 -13.22 -14.51
C LYS A 188 5.78 -12.11 -13.81
N PHE A 189 6.46 -12.43 -12.72
CA PHE A 189 7.25 -11.46 -11.99
C PHE A 189 8.56 -12.06 -11.48
N TYR A 190 9.54 -11.19 -11.32
CA TYR A 190 10.80 -11.43 -10.64
C TYR A 190 10.79 -10.67 -9.30
N LEU A 191 10.96 -11.36 -8.18
CA LEU A 191 11.05 -10.73 -6.86
C LEU A 191 12.40 -10.01 -6.74
N ILE A 192 12.36 -8.70 -6.54
CA ILE A 192 13.56 -7.88 -6.41
C ILE A 192 14.18 -8.11 -5.03
N PRO A 193 15.48 -8.42 -4.94
CA PRO A 193 16.17 -8.59 -3.67
C PRO A 193 16.05 -7.36 -2.76
N ALA A 194 15.74 -7.56 -1.49
CA ALA A 194 15.57 -6.50 -0.51
C ALA A 194 16.82 -5.60 -0.34
N ALA A 195 18.02 -6.13 -0.63
CA ALA A 195 19.27 -5.37 -0.60
C ALA A 195 19.38 -4.31 -1.71
N ALA A 196 18.49 -4.33 -2.72
CA ALA A 196 18.53 -3.40 -3.85
C ALA A 196 17.85 -2.05 -3.56
N HIS A 197 17.19 -1.91 -2.43
CA HIS A 197 16.48 -0.68 -2.03
C HIS A 197 16.35 -0.56 -0.52
N SER A 198 16.06 0.64 -0.03
CA SER A 198 15.72 0.88 1.37
C SER A 198 14.41 0.16 1.76
N PRO A 199 14.25 -0.25 3.03
CA PRO A 199 13.04 -0.96 3.47
C PRO A 199 11.75 -0.17 3.25
N LEU A 200 10.69 -0.86 2.81
CA LEU A 200 9.32 -0.34 2.73
C LEU A 200 8.57 -0.67 4.03
N GLN A 201 8.84 0.09 5.08
CA GLN A 201 8.23 -0.12 6.41
C GLN A 201 6.76 0.31 6.38
N GLN A 202 5.87 -0.64 6.15
CA GLN A 202 4.42 -0.40 6.21
C GLN A 202 4.01 0.03 7.61
N SER A 203 3.37 1.17 7.73
CA SER A 203 2.95 1.69 9.02
C SER A 203 1.54 2.26 9.00
N TYR A 204 0.87 2.25 10.15
CA TYR A 204 -0.40 2.95 10.32
C TYR A 204 -0.36 3.89 11.52
N VAL A 205 -1.27 4.85 11.51
CA VAL A 205 -1.49 5.76 12.64
C VAL A 205 -2.97 6.12 12.77
N LEU A 206 -3.44 6.20 14.02
CA LEU A 206 -4.76 6.76 14.34
C LEU A 206 -4.68 8.28 14.26
N LEU A 207 -5.58 8.89 13.51
CA LEU A 207 -5.61 10.35 13.35
C LEU A 207 -6.31 11.02 14.54
N LYS A 208 -5.92 12.24 14.84
CA LYS A 208 -6.38 12.98 16.02
C LYS A 208 -7.92 13.10 16.14
N PRO A 209 -8.68 13.33 15.05
CA PRO A 209 -10.15 13.36 15.14
C PRO A 209 -10.79 12.04 15.58
N ALA A 210 -10.10 10.91 15.36
CA ALA A 210 -10.59 9.58 15.71
C ALA A 210 -10.12 9.11 17.10
N LYS A 211 -9.46 9.98 17.89
CA LYS A 211 -8.88 9.63 19.21
C LYS A 211 -9.86 8.88 20.13
N ASP A 212 -11.12 9.29 20.15
CA ASP A 212 -12.14 8.69 21.03
C ASP A 212 -13.14 7.80 20.28
N LYS A 213 -12.89 7.52 18.99
CA LYS A 213 -13.74 6.67 18.16
C LYS A 213 -13.46 5.19 18.42
N ALA A 214 -14.33 4.55 19.21
CA ALA A 214 -14.21 3.14 19.59
C ALA A 214 -14.05 2.20 18.37
N ALA A 215 -14.76 2.48 17.28
CA ALA A 215 -14.72 1.73 16.04
C ALA A 215 -13.33 1.73 15.40
N ALA A 216 -12.66 2.90 15.33
CA ALA A 216 -11.31 3.01 14.77
C ALA A 216 -10.27 2.25 15.62
N LYS A 217 -10.40 2.35 16.95
CA LYS A 217 -9.57 1.58 17.90
C LYS A 217 -9.76 0.07 17.75
N ALA A 218 -11.01 -0.38 17.58
CA ALA A 218 -11.33 -1.80 17.36
C ALA A 218 -10.69 -2.30 16.05
N PHE A 219 -10.73 -1.51 14.97
CA PHE A 219 -10.07 -1.89 13.72
C PHE A 219 -8.54 -1.99 13.87
N ILE A 220 -7.91 -1.03 14.56
CA ILE A 220 -6.46 -1.10 14.86
C ILE A 220 -6.12 -2.34 15.69
N ALA A 221 -6.92 -2.66 16.70
CA ALA A 221 -6.73 -3.87 17.52
C ALA A 221 -6.85 -5.15 16.68
N PHE A 222 -7.83 -5.19 15.76
CA PHE A 222 -7.98 -6.29 14.80
C PHE A 222 -6.74 -6.43 13.89
N MET A 223 -6.17 -5.32 13.42
CA MET A 223 -4.95 -5.32 12.59
C MET A 223 -3.72 -5.88 13.31
N ALA A 224 -3.66 -5.82 14.63
CA ALA A 224 -2.62 -6.45 15.44
C ALA A 224 -2.84 -7.97 15.66
N GLY A 225 -4.01 -8.47 15.31
CA GLY A 225 -4.42 -9.86 15.54
C GLY A 225 -3.84 -10.87 14.55
N PRO A 226 -4.02 -12.17 14.84
CA PRO A 226 -3.45 -13.26 14.03
C PRO A 226 -4.06 -13.33 12.62
N GLU A 227 -5.32 -13.00 12.44
CA GLU A 227 -6.01 -13.01 11.15
C GLU A 227 -5.39 -11.99 10.18
N ALA A 228 -5.12 -10.77 10.67
CA ALA A 228 -4.45 -9.75 9.89
C ALA A 228 -3.02 -10.15 9.53
N ARG A 229 -2.27 -10.70 10.47
CA ARG A 229 -0.90 -11.22 10.23
C ARG A 229 -0.88 -12.31 9.18
N GLN A 230 -1.83 -13.25 9.23
CA GLN A 230 -1.94 -14.33 8.24
C GLN A 230 -2.28 -13.77 6.85
N ALA A 231 -3.21 -12.83 6.76
CA ALA A 231 -3.57 -12.19 5.51
C ALA A 231 -2.39 -11.41 4.91
N LEU A 232 -1.68 -10.62 5.71
CA LEU A 232 -0.49 -9.87 5.26
C LEU A 232 0.56 -10.82 4.67
N LYS A 233 0.90 -11.92 5.36
CA LYS A 233 1.82 -12.95 4.83
C LYS A 233 1.35 -13.53 3.50
N LYS A 234 0.06 -13.88 3.39
CA LYS A 234 -0.54 -14.41 2.16
C LYS A 234 -0.41 -13.46 0.98
N TYR A 235 -0.46 -12.16 1.24
CA TYR A 235 -0.28 -11.12 0.21
C TYR A 235 1.18 -10.63 0.08
N GLY A 236 2.16 -11.42 0.58
CA GLY A 236 3.57 -11.19 0.32
C GLY A 236 4.25 -10.11 1.16
N PHE A 237 3.62 -9.68 2.26
CA PHE A 237 4.28 -8.82 3.24
C PHE A 237 5.14 -9.66 4.19
N SER A 238 6.35 -9.17 4.50
CA SER A 238 7.19 -9.70 5.57
C SER A 238 6.80 -9.08 6.92
N LEU A 239 6.79 -9.88 8.00
CA LEU A 239 6.36 -9.46 9.34
C LEU A 239 7.52 -9.52 10.33
#